data_66e169b6ec59e796b03177315411f1ca
#
_entry.id   66e169b6ec59e796b03177315411f1ca
#
_cell.length_a   1.000
_cell.length_b   1.000
_cell.length_c   1.000
_cell.angle_alpha   90.00
_cell.angle_beta   90.00
_cell.angle_gamma   90.00
#
_symmetry.space_group_name_H-M   'P 1'
#
loop_
_entity.id
_entity.type
_entity.pdbx_description
1 polymer ?
#
loop_
_entity_poly.entity_id
_entity_poly.type
_entity_poly.pdbx_seq_one_letter_code
_entity_poly.pdbx_strand_id
1 'polypeptide(L)'
;MCGKSANTAKLQDELTGALIGLAKSCGNNLKTENTDRIIIEGLFTTITNVNFNDETLREMIARVREEKGRVVPGCAACMSPCGNTSDYDMKRMWEADEDIRSLKSLILFGIRGMAAYAYHAMVLGYTNEEVNDFFYRALFAVGEDFEME
;
A
#
# COMPACT_ATOMS: atom_id res chain seq x y z
N MET A 1 -14.11 17.16 -13.11
CA MET A 1 -13.68 15.77 -13.37
C MET A 1 -12.16 15.76 -13.47
N CYS A 2 -11.45 14.87 -12.81
CA CYS A 2 -9.98 14.87 -12.76
C CYS A 2 -9.29 14.34 -14.04
N GLY A 3 -10.01 13.95 -15.06
CA GLY A 3 -9.45 13.38 -16.30
C GLY A 3 -8.85 11.97 -16.17
N LYS A 4 -8.95 11.34 -15.01
CA LYS A 4 -8.44 9.99 -14.77
C LYS A 4 -9.26 8.96 -15.56
N SER A 5 -8.60 8.08 -16.31
CA SER A 5 -9.25 6.98 -17.01
C SER A 5 -9.72 5.89 -16.03
N ALA A 6 -10.68 5.07 -16.43
CA ALA A 6 -11.10 3.90 -15.65
C ALA A 6 -9.94 2.90 -15.47
N ASN A 7 -9.06 2.77 -16.45
CA ASN A 7 -7.88 1.91 -16.36
C ASN A 7 -6.88 2.41 -15.34
N THR A 8 -6.57 3.72 -15.34
CA THR A 8 -5.72 4.35 -14.34
C THR A 8 -6.29 4.18 -12.92
N ALA A 9 -7.61 4.33 -12.76
CA ALA A 9 -8.28 4.11 -11.47
C ALA A 9 -8.09 2.67 -10.97
N LYS A 10 -8.29 1.69 -11.86
CA LYS A 10 -8.09 0.27 -11.55
C LYS A 10 -6.64 -0.04 -11.16
N LEU A 11 -5.66 0.53 -11.86
CA LEU A 11 -4.25 0.35 -11.54
C LEU A 11 -3.88 0.99 -10.20
N GLN A 12 -4.47 2.12 -9.85
CA GLN A 12 -4.26 2.74 -8.53
C GLN A 12 -4.88 1.90 -7.40
N ASP A 13 -6.02 1.27 -7.62
CA ASP A 13 -6.60 0.31 -6.68
C ASP A 13 -5.72 -0.94 -6.55
N GLU A 14 -5.22 -1.48 -7.66
CA GLU A 14 -4.29 -2.61 -7.66
C GLU A 14 -3.00 -2.28 -6.90
N LEU A 15 -2.41 -1.11 -7.12
CA LEU A 15 -1.24 -0.64 -6.38
C LEU A 15 -1.54 -0.51 -4.89
N THR A 16 -2.70 0.04 -4.52
CA THR A 16 -3.11 0.15 -3.11
C THR A 16 -3.23 -1.24 -2.48
N GLY A 17 -3.84 -2.19 -3.17
CA GLY A 17 -3.95 -3.58 -2.71
C GLY A 17 -2.59 -4.27 -2.54
N ALA A 18 -1.65 -4.02 -3.46
CA ALA A 18 -0.28 -4.52 -3.36
C ALA A 18 0.48 -3.94 -2.15
N LEU A 19 0.32 -2.63 -1.88
CA LEU A 19 0.93 -1.97 -0.71
C LEU A 19 0.36 -2.51 0.62
N ILE A 20 -0.95 -2.77 0.69
CA ILE A 20 -1.57 -3.42 1.84
C ILE A 20 -0.99 -4.84 2.03
N GLY A 21 -0.85 -5.59 0.93
CA GLY A 21 -0.24 -6.91 0.95
C GLY A 21 1.22 -6.88 1.42
N LEU A 22 2.01 -5.91 0.99
CA LEU A 22 3.39 -5.71 1.45
C LEU A 22 3.43 -5.38 2.95
N ALA A 23 2.61 -4.43 3.42
CA ALA A 23 2.55 -4.06 4.82
C ALA A 23 2.18 -5.24 5.72
N LYS A 24 1.22 -6.07 5.32
CA LYS A 24 0.85 -7.32 6.02
C LYS A 24 1.99 -8.34 6.04
N SER A 25 2.75 -8.44 4.96
CA SER A 25 3.89 -9.37 4.84
C SER A 25 5.07 -8.95 5.72
N CYS A 26 5.33 -7.65 5.85
CA CYS A 26 6.40 -7.13 6.71
C CYS A 26 6.13 -7.40 8.20
N GLY A 27 4.86 -7.37 8.64
CA GLY A 27 4.53 -7.43 10.05
C GLY A 27 5.34 -6.42 10.87
N ASN A 28 5.76 -6.80 12.07
CA ASN A 28 6.57 -5.91 12.92
C ASN A 28 8.10 -6.06 12.75
N ASN A 29 8.57 -7.13 12.12
CA ASN A 29 9.99 -7.52 12.22
C ASN A 29 10.75 -7.54 10.88
N LEU A 30 10.08 -7.36 9.75
CA LEU A 30 10.68 -7.50 8.42
C LEU A 30 10.74 -6.18 7.64
N LYS A 31 10.62 -5.06 8.34
CA LYS A 31 10.73 -3.73 7.75
C LYS A 31 12.19 -3.42 7.43
N THR A 32 12.41 -2.80 6.29
CA THR A 32 13.71 -2.32 5.84
C THR A 32 13.57 -0.90 5.31
N GLU A 33 14.67 -0.18 5.21
CA GLU A 33 14.66 1.16 4.59
C GLU A 33 14.09 1.11 3.16
N ASN A 34 14.31 0.03 2.44
CA ASN A 34 13.77 -0.14 1.09
C ASN A 34 12.25 -0.37 1.10
N THR A 35 11.71 -1.16 2.05
CA THR A 35 10.26 -1.34 2.17
C THR A 35 9.57 -0.03 2.58
N ASP A 36 10.16 0.75 3.49
CA ASP A 36 9.65 2.08 3.87
C ASP A 36 9.56 3.02 2.68
N ARG A 37 10.65 3.08 1.91
CA ARG A 37 10.71 3.88 0.69
C ARG A 37 9.65 3.47 -0.32
N ILE A 38 9.50 2.18 -0.58
CA ILE A 38 8.51 1.65 -1.52
C ILE A 38 7.07 1.97 -1.09
N ILE A 39 6.78 1.90 0.21
CA ILE A 39 5.45 2.26 0.73
C ILE A 39 5.17 3.74 0.53
N ILE A 40 6.13 4.62 0.87
CA ILE A 40 5.97 6.07 0.70
C ILE A 40 5.81 6.43 -0.78
N GLU A 41 6.68 5.95 -1.66
CA GLU A 41 6.63 6.19 -3.10
C GLU A 41 5.32 5.65 -3.71
N GLY A 42 4.91 4.45 -3.32
CA GLY A 42 3.69 3.83 -3.81
C GLY A 42 2.43 4.60 -3.40
N LEU A 43 2.31 4.97 -2.14
CA LEU A 43 1.19 5.78 -1.65
C LEU A 43 1.14 7.15 -2.34
N PHE A 44 2.30 7.82 -2.49
CA PHE A 44 2.39 9.09 -3.20
C PHE A 44 1.94 8.96 -4.67
N THR A 45 2.33 7.87 -5.33
CA THR A 45 1.95 7.58 -6.72
C THR A 45 0.44 7.38 -6.90
N THR A 46 -0.29 6.96 -5.85
CA THR A 46 -1.76 6.79 -5.90
C THR A 46 -2.55 8.08 -5.71
N ILE A 47 -1.90 9.21 -5.43
CA ILE A 47 -2.60 10.48 -5.23
C ILE A 47 -3.20 10.96 -6.55
N THR A 48 -4.46 11.38 -6.49
CA THR A 48 -5.16 11.97 -7.63
C THR A 48 -4.39 13.17 -8.16
N ASN A 49 -4.24 13.27 -9.47
CA ASN A 49 -3.49 14.30 -10.19
C ASN A 49 -1.96 14.27 -10.02
N VAL A 50 -1.40 13.29 -9.34
CA VAL A 50 0.07 13.11 -9.28
C VAL A 50 0.57 12.27 -10.44
N ASN A 51 -0.13 11.18 -10.73
CA ASN A 51 0.29 10.26 -11.79
C ASN A 51 -0.91 9.73 -12.57
N PHE A 52 -0.91 9.97 -13.87
CA PHE A 52 -1.88 9.44 -14.84
C PHE A 52 -1.24 8.48 -15.83
N ASN A 53 0.06 8.14 -15.64
CA ASN A 53 0.78 7.23 -16.50
C ASN A 53 0.58 5.78 -16.04
N ASP A 54 -0.18 5.03 -16.81
CA ASP A 54 -0.47 3.62 -16.53
C ASP A 54 0.79 2.74 -16.51
N GLU A 55 1.82 3.08 -17.28
CA GLU A 55 3.09 2.34 -17.33
C GLU A 55 3.85 2.50 -16.00
N THR A 56 3.99 3.72 -15.52
CA THR A 56 4.61 3.99 -14.20
C THR A 56 3.86 3.30 -13.06
N LEU A 57 2.52 3.23 -13.13
CA LEU A 57 1.72 2.49 -12.14
C LEU A 57 2.03 1.00 -12.18
N ARG A 58 2.13 0.38 -13.38
CA ARG A 58 2.51 -1.03 -13.51
C ARG A 58 3.92 -1.32 -13.01
N GLU A 59 4.87 -0.45 -13.32
CA GLU A 59 6.24 -0.56 -12.81
C GLU A 59 6.27 -0.49 -11.28
N MET A 60 5.51 0.42 -10.69
CA MET A 60 5.43 0.54 -9.22
C MET A 60 4.80 -0.71 -8.59
N ILE A 61 3.72 -1.24 -9.17
CA ILE A 61 3.11 -2.50 -8.73
C ILE A 61 4.13 -3.66 -8.79
N ALA A 62 4.90 -3.76 -9.87
CA ALA A 62 5.93 -4.78 -10.01
C ALA A 62 7.01 -4.65 -8.93
N ARG A 63 7.48 -3.44 -8.64
CA ARG A 63 8.46 -3.16 -7.56
C ARG A 63 7.93 -3.56 -6.19
N VAL A 64 6.67 -3.23 -5.88
CA VAL A 64 6.02 -3.61 -4.63
C VAL A 64 5.95 -5.13 -4.47
N ARG A 65 5.56 -5.84 -5.54
CA ARG A 65 5.47 -7.31 -5.53
C ARG A 65 6.84 -7.98 -5.44
N GLU A 66 7.85 -7.44 -6.10
CA GLU A 66 9.23 -7.92 -5.99
C GLU A 66 9.75 -7.79 -4.56
N GLU A 67 9.55 -6.62 -3.94
CA GLU A 67 9.96 -6.40 -2.55
C GLU A 67 9.20 -7.31 -1.58
N LYS A 68 7.91 -7.49 -1.80
CA LYS A 68 7.13 -8.46 -1.02
C LYS A 68 7.70 -9.88 -1.11
N GLY A 69 8.14 -10.31 -2.29
CA GLY A 69 8.81 -11.59 -2.48
C GLY A 69 10.16 -11.70 -1.76
N ARG A 70 10.86 -10.59 -1.56
CA ARG A 70 12.14 -10.57 -0.80
C ARG A 70 11.90 -10.64 0.71
N VAL A 71 10.87 -9.95 1.19
CA VAL A 71 10.52 -9.90 2.62
C VAL A 71 10.00 -11.25 3.12
N VAL A 72 9.28 -11.99 2.29
CA VAL A 72 8.77 -13.33 2.63
C VAL A 72 9.58 -14.37 1.88
N PRO A 73 10.74 -14.78 2.42
CA PRO A 73 11.51 -15.86 1.82
C PRO A 73 10.67 -17.13 1.80
N GLY A 74 10.58 -17.77 0.64
CA GLY A 74 9.91 -19.06 0.50
C GLY A 74 10.44 -20.04 1.53
N CYS A 75 9.56 -20.67 2.29
CA CYS A 75 9.94 -21.75 3.17
C CYS A 75 10.46 -22.93 2.31
N ALA A 76 11.71 -23.32 2.50
CA ALA A 76 12.32 -24.43 1.77
C ALA A 76 11.59 -25.78 1.99
N ALA A 77 10.76 -25.87 3.02
CA ALA A 77 9.99 -27.07 3.38
C ALA A 77 8.57 -27.11 2.77
N CYS A 78 8.03 -25.97 2.37
CA CYS A 78 6.75 -25.90 1.68
C CYS A 78 6.97 -25.10 0.39
N MET A 79 6.71 -25.66 -0.76
CA MET A 79 6.83 -25.00 -2.07
C MET A 79 5.79 -23.86 -2.25
N SER A 80 5.22 -23.37 -1.15
CA SER A 80 4.28 -22.26 -1.09
C SER A 80 4.82 -21.18 -0.15
N PRO A 81 4.58 -19.90 -0.43
CA PRO A 81 4.93 -18.80 0.48
C PRO A 81 4.26 -19.03 1.84
N CYS A 82 5.05 -19.15 2.90
CA CYS A 82 4.54 -19.21 4.26
C CYS A 82 4.10 -17.81 4.68
N GLY A 83 2.82 -17.52 4.62
CA GLY A 83 2.21 -16.25 4.98
C GLY A 83 1.19 -15.78 3.94
N ASN A 84 0.32 -14.87 4.34
CA ASN A 84 -0.66 -14.28 3.43
C ASN A 84 0.04 -13.28 2.49
N THR A 85 0.65 -13.79 1.42
CA THR A 85 1.41 -13.01 0.44
C THR A 85 0.55 -12.45 -0.69
N SER A 86 -0.76 -12.67 -0.65
CA SER A 86 -1.67 -12.12 -1.64
C SER A 86 -1.79 -10.60 -1.51
N ASP A 87 -2.01 -9.92 -2.63
CA ASP A 87 -2.44 -8.54 -2.62
C ASP A 87 -3.84 -8.45 -2.03
N TYR A 88 -4.16 -7.34 -1.37
CA TYR A 88 -5.50 -7.11 -0.87
C TYR A 88 -6.44 -6.78 -2.03
N ASP A 89 -7.57 -7.48 -2.12
CA ASP A 89 -8.59 -7.16 -3.13
C ASP A 89 -9.39 -5.93 -2.67
N MET A 90 -9.19 -4.82 -3.35
CA MET A 90 -9.88 -3.56 -3.06
C MET A 90 -11.40 -3.65 -3.21
N LYS A 91 -11.93 -4.66 -3.92
CA LYS A 91 -13.38 -4.88 -3.97
C LYS A 91 -13.98 -5.14 -2.60
N ARG A 92 -13.25 -5.84 -1.73
CA ARG A 92 -13.69 -6.09 -0.35
C ARG A 92 -13.95 -4.79 0.42
N MET A 93 -13.14 -3.75 0.16
CA MET A 93 -13.33 -2.43 0.74
C MET A 93 -14.52 -1.71 0.10
N TRP A 94 -14.63 -1.76 -1.24
CA TRP A 94 -15.70 -1.05 -1.95
C TRP A 94 -17.09 -1.66 -1.74
N GLU A 95 -17.15 -2.96 -1.47
CA GLU A 95 -18.38 -3.73 -1.22
C GLU A 95 -18.73 -3.85 0.28
N ALA A 96 -17.87 -3.33 1.18
CA ALA A 96 -18.12 -3.31 2.62
C ALA A 96 -19.27 -2.35 2.97
N ASP A 97 -19.80 -2.49 4.20
CA ASP A 97 -20.77 -1.55 4.76
C ASP A 97 -20.31 -0.11 4.63
N GLU A 98 -21.27 0.80 4.47
CA GLU A 98 -21.00 2.21 4.17
C GLU A 98 -20.09 2.87 5.20
N ASP A 99 -20.30 2.59 6.48
CA ASP A 99 -19.49 3.15 7.56
C ASP A 99 -18.07 2.60 7.54
N ILE A 100 -17.90 1.29 7.36
CA ILE A 100 -16.58 0.63 7.25
C ILE A 100 -15.84 1.17 6.03
N ARG A 101 -16.51 1.23 4.88
CA ARG A 101 -15.95 1.79 3.65
C ARG A 101 -15.52 3.24 3.84
N SER A 102 -16.34 4.05 4.51
CA SER A 102 -16.06 5.45 4.78
C SER A 102 -14.85 5.63 5.68
N LEU A 103 -14.74 4.86 6.77
CA LEU A 103 -13.60 4.88 7.67
C LEU A 103 -12.30 4.44 6.98
N LYS A 104 -12.32 3.35 6.23
CA LYS A 104 -11.16 2.87 5.47
C LYS A 104 -10.72 3.89 4.41
N SER A 105 -11.69 4.53 3.73
CA SER A 105 -11.42 5.59 2.76
C SER A 105 -10.77 6.80 3.41
N LEU A 106 -11.21 7.19 4.61
CA LEU A 106 -10.62 8.28 5.38
C LEU A 106 -9.17 7.98 5.78
N ILE A 107 -8.89 6.76 6.24
CA ILE A 107 -7.53 6.32 6.56
C ILE A 107 -6.65 6.42 5.31
N LEU A 108 -7.08 5.83 4.18
CA LEU A 108 -6.31 5.89 2.93
C LEU A 108 -6.07 7.33 2.46
N PHE A 109 -7.07 8.19 2.60
CA PHE A 109 -6.94 9.59 2.23
C PHE A 109 -5.89 10.29 3.10
N GLY A 110 -5.92 10.05 4.41
CA GLY A 110 -4.95 10.60 5.36
C GLY A 110 -3.52 10.15 5.08
N ILE A 111 -3.29 8.84 4.93
CA ILE A 111 -1.93 8.34 4.69
C ILE A 111 -1.37 8.72 3.32
N ARG A 112 -2.20 8.88 2.30
CA ARG A 112 -1.77 9.42 1.00
C ARG A 112 -1.28 10.87 1.15
N GLY A 113 -2.02 11.70 1.89
CA GLY A 113 -1.60 13.06 2.20
C GLY A 113 -0.27 13.10 2.98
N MET A 114 -0.13 12.24 4.00
CA MET A 114 1.12 12.09 4.75
C MET A 114 2.27 11.63 3.83
N ALA A 115 2.03 10.69 2.93
CA ALA A 115 3.04 10.18 2.00
C ALA A 115 3.60 11.27 1.08
N ALA A 116 2.79 12.26 0.68
CA ALA A 116 3.26 13.40 -0.10
C ALA A 116 4.35 14.18 0.64
N TYR A 117 4.15 14.46 1.92
CA TYR A 117 5.15 15.15 2.74
C TYR A 117 6.34 14.24 3.07
N ALA A 118 6.09 12.98 3.43
CA ALA A 118 7.15 12.00 3.72
C ALA A 118 8.06 11.78 2.50
N TYR A 119 7.51 11.73 1.29
CA TYR A 119 8.27 11.62 0.06
C TYR A 119 9.22 12.81 -0.13
N HIS A 120 8.72 14.03 0.04
CA HIS A 120 9.57 15.23 -0.07
C HIS A 120 10.65 15.28 1.01
N ALA A 121 10.33 14.91 2.24
CA ALA A 121 11.31 14.80 3.32
C ALA A 121 12.39 13.77 2.99
N MET A 122 11.99 12.59 2.50
CA MET A 122 12.90 11.51 2.11
C MET A 122 13.85 11.94 0.97
N VAL A 123 13.36 12.68 -0.02
CA VAL A 123 14.21 13.23 -1.10
C VAL A 123 15.26 14.20 -0.56
N LEU A 124 14.95 14.90 0.53
CA LEU A 124 15.88 15.79 1.22
C LEU A 124 16.80 15.07 2.23
N GLY A 125 16.69 13.74 2.33
CA GLY A 125 17.50 12.91 3.23
C GLY A 125 16.96 12.82 4.66
N TYR A 126 15.70 13.20 4.90
CA TYR A 126 15.04 13.09 6.20
C TYR A 126 14.08 11.93 6.23
N THR A 127 14.19 11.10 7.26
CA THR A 127 13.26 9.99 7.55
C THR A 127 12.87 10.03 9.02
N ASN A 128 11.72 9.45 9.36
CA ASN A 128 11.25 9.30 10.72
C ASN A 128 10.61 7.92 10.89
N GLU A 129 11.17 7.13 11.79
CA GLU A 129 10.75 5.74 12.02
C GLU A 129 9.30 5.65 12.52
N GLU A 130 8.88 6.56 13.40
CA GLU A 130 7.50 6.58 13.92
C GLU A 130 6.47 6.85 12.81
N VAL A 131 6.80 7.76 11.89
CA VAL A 131 5.98 8.05 10.71
C VAL A 131 5.93 6.84 9.78
N ASN A 132 7.07 6.19 9.54
CA ASN A 132 7.13 4.98 8.72
C ASN A 132 6.28 3.86 9.34
N ASP A 133 6.42 3.61 10.63
CA ASP A 133 5.62 2.63 11.37
C ASP A 133 4.12 2.92 11.27
N PHE A 134 3.74 4.18 11.30
CA PHE A 134 2.34 4.55 11.15
C PHE A 134 1.77 4.15 9.78
N PHE A 135 2.52 4.26 8.69
CA PHE A 135 2.08 3.79 7.37
C PHE A 135 1.74 2.31 7.37
N TYR A 136 2.60 1.46 7.97
CA TYR A 136 2.34 0.02 8.07
C TYR A 136 1.08 -0.28 8.87
N ARG A 137 0.93 0.35 10.04
CA ARG A 137 -0.26 0.15 10.90
C ARG A 137 -1.54 0.58 10.18
N ALA A 138 -1.51 1.71 9.48
CA ALA A 138 -2.67 2.22 8.77
C ALA A 138 -3.04 1.32 7.57
N LEU A 139 -2.05 0.89 6.76
CA LEU A 139 -2.28 -0.04 5.66
C LEU A 139 -2.77 -1.41 6.17
N PHE A 140 -2.21 -1.90 7.28
CA PHE A 140 -2.67 -3.12 7.91
C PHE A 140 -4.14 -3.01 8.33
N ALA A 141 -4.51 -1.92 9.01
CA ALA A 141 -5.88 -1.66 9.43
C ALA A 141 -6.87 -1.62 8.25
N VAL A 142 -6.50 -0.97 7.15
CA VAL A 142 -7.35 -0.98 5.93
C VAL A 142 -7.55 -2.39 5.41
N GLY A 143 -6.54 -3.23 5.50
CA GLY A 143 -6.58 -4.63 5.04
C GLY A 143 -7.33 -5.59 5.94
N GLU A 144 -7.70 -5.21 7.18
CA GLU A 144 -8.44 -6.06 8.11
C GLU A 144 -9.95 -6.05 7.79
N ASP A 145 -10.61 -7.15 8.15
CA ASP A 145 -12.07 -7.22 8.12
C ASP A 145 -12.58 -6.76 9.49
N PHE A 146 -13.36 -5.69 9.47
CA PHE A 146 -14.06 -5.20 10.66
C PHE A 146 -15.52 -5.63 10.57
N GLU A 147 -16.05 -6.18 11.65
CA GLU A 147 -17.48 -6.36 11.88
C GLU A 147 -17.94 -5.22 12.78
N MET A 148 -19.06 -4.59 12.42
CA MET A 148 -19.73 -3.61 13.28
C MET A 148 -20.56 -4.39 14.28
N GLU A 149 -20.26 -4.26 15.57
CA GLU A 149 -21.13 -4.74 16.66
C GLU A 149 -22.33 -3.81 16.88
#